data_a12cc5327d9df293ccc3530d78bffeb2
#
_entry.id   a12cc5327d9df293ccc3530d78bffeb2
#
_cell.length_a   1.000
_cell.length_b   1.000
_cell.length_c   1.000
_cell.angle_alpha   90.00
_cell.angle_beta   90.00
_cell.angle_gamma   90.00
#
_symmetry.space_group_name_H-M   'P 1'
#
loop_
_entity.id
_entity.type
_entity.pdbx_description
1 polymer ?
#
loop_
_entity_poly.entity_id
_entity_poly.type
_entity_poly.pdbx_seq_one_letter_code
_entity_poly.pdbx_strand_id
1 'polypeptide(L)'
;MGKIYTAMGLMSGTSLDGVDVSIIESDGNREFSSILDSYFEYDKELIQKIMIIREKITNSDKLKRHLDEIKDLEKEITLFHAKAVIETFKMSKSSVDLIGFHGQTIFHDPEKKITKQLGDGKLLSQLTKKKVVFNFRQNDLENGGQGAPLTPIFHNVLANQINKKFKLGFPLNILNIGGISNITSTVDWKNLGYSLNDINAHDIGPGNCMIDEWIRKNSKKKYDKDGLIAKSGTIDKLVLNQALENFEENSNYKTSLDVR
;
A
#
# COMPACT_ATOMS: atom_id res chain seq x y z
N MET A 1 -14.52 20.98 19.19
CA MET A 1 -13.77 19.77 18.80
C MET A 1 -14.55 19.08 17.70
N GLY A 2 -13.88 18.65 16.63
CA GLY A 2 -14.52 17.86 15.59
C GLY A 2 -14.97 16.49 16.12
N LYS A 3 -15.84 15.81 15.37
CA LYS A 3 -16.25 14.44 15.71
C LYS A 3 -15.06 13.51 15.52
N ILE A 4 -14.75 12.68 16.50
CA ILE A 4 -13.74 11.62 16.40
C ILE A 4 -14.43 10.35 15.89
N TYR A 5 -13.78 9.70 14.94
CA TYR A 5 -14.20 8.42 14.38
C TYR A 5 -13.17 7.35 14.70
N THR A 6 -13.65 6.16 15.04
CA THR A 6 -12.82 4.97 15.10
C THR A 6 -12.89 4.27 13.75
N ALA A 7 -11.79 4.26 13.02
CA ALA A 7 -11.71 3.68 11.69
C ALA A 7 -10.77 2.47 11.68
N MET A 8 -11.14 1.43 10.94
CA MET A 8 -10.27 0.29 10.65
C MET A 8 -9.79 0.38 9.21
N GLY A 9 -8.51 0.32 8.98
CA GLY A 9 -7.90 0.24 7.66
C GLY A 9 -7.47 -1.18 7.32
N LEU A 10 -7.71 -1.62 6.07
CA LEU A 10 -7.28 -2.92 5.55
C LEU A 10 -6.40 -2.67 4.32
N MET A 11 -5.15 -3.11 4.37
CA MET A 11 -4.19 -2.98 3.29
C MET A 11 -3.58 -4.31 2.90
N SER A 12 -3.57 -4.61 1.60
CA SER A 12 -2.82 -5.71 1.01
C SER A 12 -1.86 -5.15 -0.03
N GLY A 13 -0.58 -5.33 0.22
CA GLY A 13 0.50 -4.84 -0.63
C GLY A 13 0.72 -5.69 -1.88
N THR A 14 1.57 -5.18 -2.79
CA THR A 14 1.98 -5.90 -4.00
C THR A 14 2.93 -7.07 -3.70
N SER A 15 3.46 -7.17 -2.49
CA SER A 15 4.24 -8.30 -1.97
C SER A 15 3.44 -9.61 -1.89
N LEU A 16 2.09 -9.53 -1.84
CA LEU A 16 1.18 -10.67 -1.72
C LEU A 16 1.42 -11.52 -0.47
N ASP A 17 1.89 -10.92 0.59
CA ASP A 17 2.22 -11.62 1.83
C ASP A 17 1.01 -11.73 2.77
N GLY A 18 0.10 -10.76 2.76
CA GLY A 18 -1.07 -10.79 3.62
C GLY A 18 -1.84 -9.48 3.69
N VAL A 19 -2.55 -9.31 4.78
CA VAL A 19 -3.38 -8.15 5.08
C VAL A 19 -2.89 -7.47 6.36
N ASP A 20 -2.49 -6.22 6.24
CA ASP A 20 -2.31 -5.33 7.38
C ASP A 20 -3.64 -4.74 7.80
N VAL A 21 -3.93 -4.79 9.09
CA VAL A 21 -5.13 -4.25 9.70
C VAL A 21 -4.75 -3.28 10.81
N SER A 22 -5.19 -2.03 10.69
CA SER A 22 -4.96 -1.02 11.72
C SER A 22 -6.28 -0.41 12.19
N ILE A 23 -6.43 -0.21 13.49
CA ILE A 23 -7.52 0.56 14.08
C ILE A 23 -6.95 1.88 14.59
N ILE A 24 -7.55 2.98 14.16
CA ILE A 24 -7.19 4.33 14.58
C ILE A 24 -8.40 5.10 15.08
N GLU A 25 -8.17 6.06 15.96
CA GLU A 25 -9.10 7.18 16.20
C GLU A 25 -8.59 8.40 15.45
N SER A 26 -9.49 9.12 14.76
CA SER A 26 -9.13 10.31 13.99
C SER A 26 -10.31 11.27 13.88
N ASP A 27 -9.99 12.57 13.80
CA ASP A 27 -10.94 13.61 13.42
C ASP A 27 -11.18 13.68 11.90
N GLY A 28 -10.50 12.81 11.14
CA GLY A 28 -10.56 12.78 9.68
C GLY A 28 -9.82 13.94 9.00
N ASN A 29 -9.01 14.71 9.72
CA ASN A 29 -8.35 15.90 9.22
C ASN A 29 -6.89 16.04 9.66
N ARG A 30 -6.62 16.20 10.96
CA ARG A 30 -5.29 16.59 11.48
C ARG A 30 -4.76 15.70 12.60
N GLU A 31 -5.64 15.00 13.28
CA GLU A 31 -5.27 14.24 14.46
C GLU A 31 -5.64 12.76 14.27
N PHE A 32 -4.74 11.88 14.68
CA PHE A 32 -5.02 10.46 14.79
C PHE A 32 -4.21 9.84 15.92
N SER A 33 -4.71 8.72 16.42
CA SER A 33 -3.97 7.82 17.32
C SER A 33 -4.19 6.38 16.90
N SER A 34 -3.13 5.57 16.90
CA SER A 34 -3.24 4.13 16.68
C SER A 34 -3.76 3.46 17.95
N ILE A 35 -4.73 2.55 17.78
CA ILE A 35 -5.29 1.73 18.85
C ILE A 35 -4.72 0.33 18.78
N LEU A 36 -4.70 -0.27 17.58
CA LEU A 36 -4.29 -1.65 17.35
C LEU A 36 -3.76 -1.82 15.94
N ASP A 37 -2.68 -2.55 15.80
CA ASP A 37 -2.15 -3.02 14.53
C ASP A 37 -2.05 -4.55 14.56
N SER A 38 -2.43 -5.20 13.48
CA SER A 38 -2.35 -6.65 13.31
C SER A 38 -2.08 -7.03 11.87
N TYR A 39 -1.55 -8.24 11.67
CA TYR A 39 -1.19 -8.76 10.37
C TYR A 39 -1.72 -10.18 10.21
N PHE A 40 -2.26 -10.49 9.02
CA PHE A 40 -2.81 -11.78 8.67
C PHE A 40 -2.17 -12.29 7.37
N GLU A 41 -1.34 -13.31 7.48
CA GLU A 41 -0.63 -13.89 6.34
C GLU A 41 -1.60 -14.64 5.41
N TYR A 42 -1.48 -14.42 4.09
CA TYR A 42 -2.17 -15.23 3.10
C TYR A 42 -1.61 -16.65 3.07
N ASP A 43 -2.49 -17.63 2.85
CA ASP A 43 -2.04 -18.99 2.57
C ASP A 43 -1.41 -19.10 1.17
N LYS A 44 -0.65 -20.18 0.97
CA LYS A 44 0.09 -20.38 -0.28
C LYS A 44 -0.81 -20.54 -1.50
N GLU A 45 -1.99 -21.12 -1.32
CA GLU A 45 -2.94 -21.33 -2.41
C GLU A 45 -3.51 -20.01 -2.90
N LEU A 46 -3.91 -19.12 -1.99
CA LEU A 46 -4.42 -17.79 -2.31
C LEU A 46 -3.34 -16.94 -3.00
N ILE A 47 -2.10 -16.96 -2.49
CA ILE A 47 -0.97 -16.29 -3.12
C ILE A 47 -0.79 -16.75 -4.57
N GLN A 48 -0.79 -18.07 -4.81
CA GLN A 48 -0.62 -18.62 -6.16
C GLN A 48 -1.76 -18.20 -7.10
N LYS A 49 -3.01 -18.20 -6.65
CA LYS A 49 -4.16 -17.73 -7.44
C LYS A 49 -4.01 -16.27 -7.83
N ILE A 50 -3.59 -15.41 -6.90
CA ILE A 50 -3.36 -13.99 -7.18
C ILE A 50 -2.21 -13.81 -8.19
N MET A 51 -1.11 -14.52 -8.03
CA MET A 51 0.02 -14.46 -8.96
C MET A 51 -0.40 -14.87 -10.37
N ILE A 52 -1.09 -15.99 -10.53
CA ILE A 52 -1.58 -16.48 -11.82
C ILE A 52 -2.47 -15.44 -12.50
N ILE A 53 -3.40 -14.82 -11.79
CA ILE A 53 -4.29 -13.81 -12.37
C ILE A 53 -3.52 -12.54 -12.75
N ARG A 54 -2.55 -12.11 -11.95
CA ARG A 54 -1.66 -10.96 -12.27
C ARG A 54 -0.86 -11.19 -13.54
N GLU A 55 -0.30 -12.38 -13.74
CA GLU A 55 0.44 -12.73 -14.95
C GLU A 55 -0.45 -12.76 -16.19
N LYS A 56 -1.69 -13.21 -16.06
CA LYS A 56 -2.68 -13.21 -17.15
C LYS A 56 -3.11 -11.81 -17.56
N ILE A 57 -3.19 -10.85 -16.60
CA ILE A 57 -3.74 -9.51 -16.83
C ILE A 57 -2.61 -8.54 -17.12
N THR A 58 -2.21 -8.43 -18.37
CA THR A 58 -1.16 -7.50 -18.83
C THR A 58 -1.72 -6.22 -19.48
N ASN A 59 -3.03 -6.14 -19.70
CA ASN A 59 -3.70 -4.96 -20.26
C ASN A 59 -5.20 -4.98 -19.92
N SER A 60 -5.89 -3.87 -20.21
CA SER A 60 -7.31 -3.68 -19.92
C SER A 60 -8.25 -4.67 -20.64
N ASP A 61 -7.88 -5.14 -21.84
CA ASP A 61 -8.70 -6.11 -22.57
C ASP A 61 -8.68 -7.49 -21.90
N LYS A 62 -7.54 -7.85 -21.31
CA LYS A 62 -7.41 -9.09 -20.55
C LYS A 62 -8.21 -9.05 -19.25
N LEU A 63 -8.37 -7.88 -18.60
CA LEU A 63 -9.30 -7.73 -17.48
C LEU A 63 -10.72 -8.18 -17.86
N LYS A 64 -11.20 -7.77 -19.03
CA LYS A 64 -12.54 -8.13 -19.50
C LYS A 64 -12.67 -9.63 -19.82
N ARG A 65 -11.62 -10.25 -20.35
CA ARG A 65 -11.62 -11.67 -20.72
C ARG A 65 -11.61 -12.62 -19.51
N HIS A 66 -11.06 -12.18 -18.39
CA HIS A 66 -10.91 -12.99 -17.17
C HIS A 66 -11.88 -12.57 -16.05
N LEU A 67 -13.02 -11.94 -16.40
CA LEU A 67 -13.97 -11.40 -15.40
C LEU A 67 -14.49 -12.46 -14.43
N ASP A 68 -14.75 -13.68 -14.89
CA ASP A 68 -15.30 -14.72 -14.01
C ASP A 68 -14.24 -15.25 -13.03
N GLU A 69 -13.00 -15.49 -13.51
CA GLU A 69 -11.88 -15.84 -12.64
C GLU A 69 -11.60 -14.75 -11.61
N ILE A 70 -11.68 -13.48 -12.03
CA ILE A 70 -11.50 -12.31 -11.17
C ILE A 70 -12.60 -12.28 -10.10
N LYS A 71 -13.87 -12.51 -10.45
CA LYS A 71 -14.99 -12.49 -9.49
C LYS A 71 -14.85 -13.57 -8.43
N ASP A 72 -14.46 -14.78 -8.81
CA ASP A 72 -14.25 -15.87 -7.87
C ASP A 72 -13.15 -15.54 -6.88
N LEU A 73 -12.02 -15.02 -7.38
CA LEU A 73 -10.89 -14.62 -6.54
C LEU A 73 -11.22 -13.37 -5.69
N GLU A 74 -12.01 -12.43 -6.20
CA GLU A 74 -12.53 -11.30 -5.41
C GLU A 74 -13.31 -11.79 -4.18
N LYS A 75 -14.14 -12.81 -4.37
CA LYS A 75 -14.91 -13.40 -3.26
C LYS A 75 -13.98 -14.02 -2.22
N GLU A 76 -12.97 -14.81 -2.66
CA GLU A 76 -12.00 -15.41 -1.74
C GLU A 76 -11.23 -14.35 -0.95
N ILE A 77 -10.71 -13.32 -1.62
CA ILE A 77 -10.03 -12.19 -1.00
C ILE A 77 -10.95 -11.47 0.00
N THR A 78 -12.20 -11.24 -0.37
CA THR A 78 -13.16 -10.58 0.51
C THR A 78 -13.45 -11.39 1.77
N LEU A 79 -13.61 -12.72 1.62
CA LEU A 79 -13.81 -13.62 2.76
C LEU A 79 -12.59 -13.63 3.69
N PHE A 80 -11.39 -13.62 3.13
CA PHE A 80 -10.16 -13.54 3.92
C PHE A 80 -10.10 -12.23 4.73
N HIS A 81 -10.37 -11.09 4.07
CA HIS A 81 -10.41 -9.78 4.75
C HIS A 81 -11.52 -9.73 5.82
N ALA A 82 -12.69 -10.31 5.55
CA ALA A 82 -13.75 -10.38 6.55
C ALA A 82 -13.32 -11.20 7.78
N LYS A 83 -12.61 -12.31 7.58
CA LYS A 83 -12.03 -13.09 8.69
C LYS A 83 -11.03 -12.26 9.47
N ALA A 84 -10.11 -11.54 8.80
CA ALA A 84 -9.16 -10.64 9.45
C ALA A 84 -9.85 -9.56 10.29
N VAL A 85 -10.91 -8.93 9.77
CA VAL A 85 -11.74 -7.96 10.51
C VAL A 85 -12.36 -8.59 11.76
N ILE A 86 -12.97 -9.77 11.63
CA ILE A 86 -13.63 -10.45 12.75
C ILE A 86 -12.62 -10.83 13.84
N GLU A 87 -11.45 -11.34 13.46
CA GLU A 87 -10.39 -11.65 14.43
C GLU A 87 -9.86 -10.38 15.10
N THR A 88 -9.70 -9.28 14.34
CA THR A 88 -9.27 -8.00 14.92
C THR A 88 -10.31 -7.44 15.89
N PHE A 89 -11.61 -7.61 15.63
CA PHE A 89 -12.66 -7.22 16.60
C PHE A 89 -12.59 -8.02 17.92
N LYS A 90 -12.12 -9.26 17.90
CA LYS A 90 -11.91 -10.04 19.13
C LYS A 90 -10.73 -9.53 19.95
N MET A 91 -9.71 -8.97 19.27
CA MET A 91 -8.52 -8.42 19.93
C MET A 91 -8.77 -7.01 20.50
N SER A 92 -9.65 -6.23 19.85
CA SER A 92 -9.95 -4.85 20.23
C SER A 92 -11.29 -4.75 20.95
N LYS A 93 -11.32 -3.95 22.04
CA LYS A 93 -12.57 -3.57 22.71
C LYS A 93 -13.23 -2.35 22.06
N SER A 94 -12.61 -1.74 21.07
CA SER A 94 -13.08 -0.51 20.44
C SER A 94 -14.20 -0.78 19.45
N SER A 95 -15.23 0.05 19.47
CA SER A 95 -16.29 0.03 18.47
C SER A 95 -15.83 0.77 17.22
N VAL A 96 -15.72 0.08 16.08
CA VAL A 96 -15.33 0.66 14.80
C VAL A 96 -16.54 1.26 14.09
N ASP A 97 -16.44 2.53 13.67
CA ASP A 97 -17.50 3.27 12.96
C ASP A 97 -17.53 2.91 11.46
N LEU A 98 -16.32 2.74 10.85
CA LEU A 98 -16.17 2.46 9.43
C LEU A 98 -14.89 1.66 9.14
N ILE A 99 -14.90 0.96 8.00
CA ILE A 99 -13.75 0.20 7.49
C ILE A 99 -13.32 0.82 6.17
N GLY A 100 -12.03 1.16 6.04
CA GLY A 100 -11.36 1.47 4.78
C GLY A 100 -10.83 0.18 4.16
N PHE A 101 -11.29 -0.18 2.96
CA PHE A 101 -10.94 -1.41 2.28
C PHE A 101 -10.25 -1.15 0.96
N HIS A 102 -8.94 -1.36 0.92
CA HIS A 102 -8.14 -1.20 -0.29
C HIS A 102 -8.31 -2.40 -1.26
N GLY A 103 -8.38 -3.62 -0.71
CA GLY A 103 -8.30 -4.85 -1.51
C GLY A 103 -6.88 -5.12 -2.04
N GLN A 104 -6.75 -6.09 -2.96
CA GLN A 104 -5.48 -6.53 -3.53
C GLN A 104 -5.32 -6.06 -4.97
N THR A 105 -4.36 -5.18 -5.25
CA THR A 105 -4.11 -4.67 -6.60
C THR A 105 -3.56 -5.78 -7.51
N ILE A 106 -4.21 -5.95 -8.67
CA ILE A 106 -3.80 -6.87 -9.73
C ILE A 106 -3.50 -6.17 -11.05
N PHE A 107 -4.00 -4.94 -11.24
CA PHE A 107 -3.77 -4.14 -12.43
C PHE A 107 -3.83 -2.65 -12.12
N HIS A 108 -2.94 -1.87 -12.73
CA HIS A 108 -2.93 -0.42 -12.61
C HIS A 108 -2.36 0.22 -13.89
N ASP A 109 -3.15 1.05 -14.54
CA ASP A 109 -2.80 1.79 -15.76
C ASP A 109 -3.39 3.21 -15.64
N PRO A 110 -2.64 4.14 -15.04
CA PRO A 110 -3.12 5.50 -14.79
C PRO A 110 -3.35 6.29 -16.07
N GLU A 111 -2.60 5.99 -17.15
CA GLU A 111 -2.77 6.68 -18.44
C GLU A 111 -4.15 6.38 -19.04
N LYS A 112 -4.61 5.13 -18.92
CA LYS A 112 -5.95 4.73 -19.34
C LYS A 112 -7.02 4.93 -18.28
N LYS A 113 -6.67 5.47 -17.13
CA LYS A 113 -7.55 5.66 -15.97
C LYS A 113 -8.23 4.35 -15.51
N ILE A 114 -7.51 3.24 -15.56
CA ILE A 114 -8.02 1.92 -15.20
C ILE A 114 -7.15 1.34 -14.09
N THR A 115 -7.78 0.93 -13.03
CA THR A 115 -7.14 0.17 -11.97
C THR A 115 -8.06 -0.96 -11.49
N LYS A 116 -7.48 -2.06 -11.03
CA LYS A 116 -8.27 -3.17 -10.47
C LYS A 116 -7.65 -3.66 -9.18
N GLN A 117 -8.40 -3.50 -8.10
CA GLN A 117 -8.16 -4.15 -6.83
C GLN A 117 -9.19 -5.26 -6.66
N LEU A 118 -8.72 -6.47 -6.30
CA LEU A 118 -9.60 -7.57 -5.90
C LEU A 118 -10.21 -7.25 -4.53
N GLY A 119 -11.51 -7.39 -4.44
CA GLY A 119 -12.27 -7.20 -3.22
C GLY A 119 -13.63 -6.56 -3.45
N ASP A 120 -14.66 -7.15 -2.89
CA ASP A 120 -16.04 -6.65 -2.90
C ASP A 120 -16.37 -5.95 -1.58
N GLY A 121 -16.33 -4.61 -1.59
CA GLY A 121 -16.64 -3.81 -0.41
C GLY A 121 -18.09 -3.93 0.06
N LYS A 122 -19.03 -4.26 -0.83
CA LYS A 122 -20.43 -4.49 -0.47
C LYS A 122 -20.57 -5.80 0.31
N LEU A 123 -19.93 -6.86 -0.20
CA LEU A 123 -19.89 -8.15 0.48
C LEU A 123 -19.20 -8.02 1.85
N LEU A 124 -18.07 -7.31 1.91
CA LEU A 124 -17.36 -7.07 3.17
C LEU A 124 -18.27 -6.34 4.18
N SER A 125 -19.02 -5.33 3.74
CA SER A 125 -19.97 -4.61 4.58
C SER A 125 -21.09 -5.53 5.12
N GLN A 126 -21.60 -6.42 4.28
CA GLN A 126 -22.62 -7.40 4.67
C GLN A 126 -22.09 -8.40 5.72
N LEU A 127 -20.86 -8.88 5.54
CA LEU A 127 -20.23 -9.86 6.43
C LEU A 127 -19.84 -9.26 7.79
N THR A 128 -19.33 -8.02 7.79
CA THR A 128 -18.84 -7.35 9.00
C THR A 128 -19.89 -6.53 9.72
N LYS A 129 -21.02 -6.25 9.07
CA LYS A 129 -22.09 -5.33 9.56
C LYS A 129 -21.56 -3.91 9.83
N LYS A 130 -20.52 -3.49 9.09
CA LYS A 130 -19.90 -2.17 9.20
C LYS A 130 -20.04 -1.39 7.89
N LYS A 131 -19.96 -0.07 7.97
CA LYS A 131 -19.80 0.79 6.79
C LYS A 131 -18.42 0.52 6.19
N VAL A 132 -18.35 0.28 4.87
CA VAL A 132 -17.10 0.04 4.16
C VAL A 132 -16.91 1.12 3.10
N VAL A 133 -15.76 1.78 3.13
CA VAL A 133 -15.29 2.72 2.11
C VAL A 133 -14.23 1.97 1.27
N PHE A 134 -14.40 1.97 -0.03
CA PHE A 134 -13.56 1.21 -0.97
C PHE A 134 -13.43 1.91 -2.32
N ASN A 135 -12.71 1.32 -3.29
CA ASN A 135 -12.44 1.88 -4.62
C ASN A 135 -11.65 3.20 -4.59
N PHE A 136 -10.75 3.38 -3.62
CA PHE A 136 -9.97 4.60 -3.45
C PHE A 136 -9.21 4.99 -4.71
N ARG A 137 -8.49 4.03 -5.34
CA ARG A 137 -7.65 4.28 -6.51
C ARG A 137 -8.46 4.63 -7.75
N GLN A 138 -9.56 3.92 -8.00
CA GLN A 138 -10.43 4.21 -9.13
C GLN A 138 -11.10 5.57 -8.99
N ASN A 139 -11.56 5.90 -7.79
CA ASN A 139 -12.14 7.23 -7.53
C ASN A 139 -11.12 8.36 -7.74
N ASP A 140 -9.86 8.17 -7.35
CA ASP A 140 -8.80 9.15 -7.58
C ASP A 140 -8.52 9.35 -9.07
N LEU A 141 -8.41 8.25 -9.85
CA LEU A 141 -8.24 8.31 -11.32
C LEU A 141 -9.41 9.03 -12.01
N GLU A 142 -10.63 8.81 -11.58
CA GLU A 142 -11.83 9.46 -12.13
C GLU A 142 -11.84 10.96 -11.88
N ASN A 143 -11.23 11.39 -10.76
CA ASN A 143 -11.11 12.80 -10.38
C ASN A 143 -9.79 13.45 -10.83
N GLY A 144 -9.03 12.79 -11.70
CA GLY A 144 -7.84 13.36 -12.35
C GLY A 144 -6.52 13.09 -11.63
N GLY A 145 -6.53 12.29 -10.58
CA GLY A 145 -5.32 11.76 -9.93
C GLY A 145 -4.70 10.58 -10.68
N GLN A 146 -3.64 10.04 -10.15
CA GLN A 146 -2.91 8.89 -10.71
C GLN A 146 -3.27 7.55 -10.05
N GLY A 147 -4.14 7.56 -9.03
CA GLY A 147 -4.53 6.38 -8.26
C GLY A 147 -3.46 5.85 -7.32
N ALA A 148 -2.25 6.38 -7.39
CA ALA A 148 -1.11 6.06 -6.54
C ALA A 148 -0.06 7.18 -6.61
N PRO A 149 0.66 7.49 -5.51
CA PRO A 149 0.40 7.02 -4.14
C PRO A 149 -0.80 7.74 -3.50
N LEU A 150 -1.53 7.07 -2.57
CA LEU A 150 -2.66 7.66 -1.83
C LEU A 150 -2.29 8.05 -0.38
N THR A 151 -1.14 7.59 0.10
CA THR A 151 -0.66 7.83 1.47
C THR A 151 -0.11 9.24 1.75
N PRO A 152 0.27 10.09 0.78
CA PRO A 152 0.90 11.37 1.05
C PRO A 152 0.11 12.30 1.98
N ILE A 153 -1.23 12.28 1.87
CA ILE A 153 -2.10 13.07 2.76
C ILE A 153 -1.93 12.59 4.21
N PHE A 154 -1.93 11.28 4.45
CA PHE A 154 -1.70 10.72 5.78
C PHE A 154 -0.27 10.96 6.26
N HIS A 155 0.72 10.84 5.37
CA HIS A 155 2.11 11.17 5.68
C HIS A 155 2.26 12.62 6.18
N ASN A 156 1.52 13.56 5.58
CA ASN A 156 1.55 14.94 6.03
C ASN A 156 0.94 15.11 7.44
N VAL A 157 -0.14 14.40 7.75
CA VAL A 157 -0.73 14.37 9.11
C VAL A 157 0.28 13.83 10.11
N LEU A 158 0.91 12.69 9.80
CA LEU A 158 1.93 12.05 10.63
C LEU A 158 3.13 12.96 10.87
N ALA A 159 3.67 13.58 9.81
CA ALA A 159 4.79 14.51 9.90
C ALA A 159 4.50 15.71 10.81
N ASN A 160 3.30 16.29 10.68
CA ASN A 160 2.89 17.41 11.53
C ASN A 160 2.72 17.00 13.00
N GLN A 161 2.21 15.80 13.29
CA GLN A 161 2.16 15.27 14.66
C GLN A 161 3.56 15.01 15.23
N ILE A 162 4.46 14.41 14.42
CA ILE A 162 5.86 14.19 14.79
C ILE A 162 6.56 15.52 15.06
N ASN A 163 6.40 16.52 14.17
CA ASN A 163 6.98 17.84 14.37
C ASN A 163 6.44 18.54 15.61
N LYS A 164 5.16 18.41 15.91
CA LYS A 164 4.56 18.96 17.15
C LYS A 164 5.26 18.42 18.39
N LYS A 165 5.65 17.13 18.37
CA LYS A 165 6.32 16.45 19.49
C LYS A 165 7.80 16.72 19.56
N PHE A 166 8.52 16.65 18.44
CA PHE A 166 9.98 16.63 18.39
C PHE A 166 10.64 17.92 17.88
N LYS A 167 9.86 18.87 17.32
CA LYS A 167 10.36 20.17 16.81
C LYS A 167 11.44 20.04 15.72
N LEU A 168 11.26 19.13 14.79
CA LEU A 168 12.24 18.82 13.75
C LEU A 168 12.29 19.85 12.62
N GLY A 169 11.21 20.64 12.43
CA GLY A 169 11.07 21.57 11.30
C GLY A 169 10.54 20.90 10.03
N PHE A 170 10.33 21.69 8.98
CA PHE A 170 9.87 21.25 7.66
C PHE A 170 10.82 21.70 6.55
N PRO A 171 10.84 20.97 5.40
CA PRO A 171 10.07 19.78 5.11
C PRO A 171 10.55 18.55 5.89
N LEU A 172 9.63 17.69 6.29
CA LEU A 172 9.93 16.33 6.75
C LEU A 172 9.68 15.36 5.60
N ASN A 173 10.66 14.51 5.35
CA ASN A 173 10.57 13.51 4.30
C ASN A 173 10.27 12.15 4.91
N ILE A 174 9.21 11.50 4.40
CA ILE A 174 8.85 10.13 4.79
C ILE A 174 9.23 9.21 3.65
N LEU A 175 10.20 8.34 3.90
CA LEU A 175 10.64 7.31 2.99
C LEU A 175 9.90 6.00 3.30
N ASN A 176 9.17 5.49 2.31
CA ASN A 176 8.58 4.17 2.34
C ASN A 176 9.41 3.21 1.49
N ILE A 177 9.83 2.08 2.09
CA ILE A 177 10.62 1.04 1.41
C ILE A 177 9.77 -0.23 1.35
N GLY A 178 8.95 -0.34 0.29
CA GLY A 178 8.20 -1.55 -0.05
C GLY A 178 8.88 -2.32 -1.19
N GLY A 179 8.12 -2.91 -2.09
CA GLY A 179 8.68 -3.49 -3.32
C GLY A 179 9.35 -2.40 -4.17
N ILE A 180 8.67 -1.28 -4.37
CA ILE A 180 9.19 0.00 -4.86
C ILE A 180 9.36 0.94 -3.68
N SER A 181 10.42 1.74 -3.69
CA SER A 181 10.64 2.80 -2.70
C SER A 181 10.04 4.11 -3.20
N ASN A 182 9.34 4.81 -2.32
CA ASN A 182 8.81 6.14 -2.60
C ASN A 182 9.05 7.10 -1.44
N ILE A 183 9.10 8.38 -1.76
CA ILE A 183 9.32 9.46 -0.79
C ILE A 183 8.15 10.43 -0.83
N THR A 184 7.76 10.91 0.34
CA THR A 184 6.80 12.00 0.50
C THR A 184 7.48 13.15 1.20
N SER A 185 7.57 14.31 0.54
CA SER A 185 7.96 15.57 1.15
C SER A 185 6.72 16.26 1.72
N THR A 186 6.73 16.51 3.01
CA THR A 186 5.59 17.05 3.75
C THR A 186 5.74 18.53 4.04
N VAL A 187 4.63 19.21 4.34
CA VAL A 187 4.59 20.64 4.58
C VAL A 187 3.93 20.96 5.93
N ASP A 188 4.32 22.09 6.53
CA ASP A 188 3.67 22.59 7.74
C ASP A 188 2.29 23.15 7.41
N TRP A 189 1.24 22.55 7.93
CA TRP A 189 -0.14 23.04 7.74
C TRP A 189 -0.45 24.35 8.45
N LYS A 190 0.48 24.86 9.27
CA LYS A 190 0.36 26.18 9.87
C LYS A 190 0.77 27.31 8.93
N ASN A 191 1.47 27.00 7.84
CA ASN A 191 1.85 27.98 6.86
C ASN A 191 0.62 28.59 6.19
N LEU A 192 0.58 29.91 6.12
CA LEU A 192 -0.46 30.65 5.40
C LEU A 192 -0.40 30.25 3.91
N GLY A 193 -1.57 29.81 3.38
CA GLY A 193 -1.67 29.37 1.98
C GLY A 193 -1.35 27.89 1.74
N TYR A 194 -1.17 27.06 2.78
CA TYR A 194 -1.03 25.62 2.64
C TYR A 194 -2.13 25.00 1.76
N SER A 195 -1.70 24.20 0.80
CA SER A 195 -2.55 23.38 -0.06
C SER A 195 -2.09 21.92 -0.01
N LEU A 196 -3.01 20.98 -0.21
CA LEU A 196 -2.66 19.57 -0.40
C LEU A 196 -1.75 19.36 -1.62
N ASN A 197 -1.80 20.28 -2.60
CA ASN A 197 -0.93 20.24 -3.78
C ASN A 197 0.54 20.56 -3.48
N ASP A 198 0.85 21.08 -2.28
CA ASP A 198 2.23 21.34 -1.85
C ASP A 198 2.92 20.08 -1.32
N ILE A 199 2.16 19.01 -1.09
CA ILE A 199 2.70 17.69 -0.74
C ILE A 199 3.24 17.04 -2.01
N ASN A 200 4.53 16.80 -2.06
CA ASN A 200 5.17 16.12 -3.17
C ASN A 200 5.46 14.67 -2.82
N ALA A 201 5.06 13.75 -3.68
CA ALA A 201 5.34 12.33 -3.50
C ALA A 201 5.64 11.68 -4.85
N HIS A 202 6.69 10.86 -4.89
CA HIS A 202 7.11 10.14 -6.09
C HIS A 202 7.89 8.88 -5.74
N ASP A 203 7.93 7.95 -6.68
CA ASP A 203 8.77 6.78 -6.60
C ASP A 203 10.24 7.17 -6.85
N ILE A 204 11.16 6.58 -6.09
CA ILE A 204 12.59 6.91 -6.16
C ILE A 204 13.45 5.75 -6.63
N GLY A 205 12.88 4.55 -6.72
CA GLY A 205 13.60 3.37 -7.23
C GLY A 205 13.11 2.06 -6.65
N PRO A 206 13.82 0.96 -6.97
CA PRO A 206 13.52 -0.33 -6.37
C PRO A 206 13.71 -0.28 -4.85
N GLY A 207 12.80 -0.92 -4.14
CA GLY A 207 12.94 -1.19 -2.73
C GLY A 207 13.39 -2.64 -2.50
N ASN A 208 12.57 -3.42 -1.80
CA ASN A 208 12.88 -4.80 -1.46
C ASN A 208 12.68 -5.79 -2.63
N CYS A 209 12.01 -5.38 -3.72
CA CYS A 209 11.65 -6.30 -4.80
C CYS A 209 12.86 -7.02 -5.42
N MET A 210 13.96 -6.30 -5.66
CA MET A 210 15.17 -6.89 -6.24
C MET A 210 15.86 -7.84 -5.25
N ILE A 211 15.92 -7.48 -3.97
CA ILE A 211 16.50 -8.32 -2.91
C ILE A 211 15.68 -9.60 -2.77
N ASP A 212 14.36 -9.48 -2.68
CA ASP A 212 13.48 -10.63 -2.51
C ASP A 212 13.50 -11.55 -3.74
N GLU A 213 13.55 -10.98 -4.94
CA GLU A 213 13.67 -11.77 -6.16
C GLU A 213 14.99 -12.55 -6.21
N TRP A 214 16.10 -11.88 -5.88
CA TRP A 214 17.39 -12.54 -5.81
C TRP A 214 17.40 -13.68 -4.78
N ILE A 215 16.83 -13.45 -3.59
CA ILE A 215 16.72 -14.46 -2.52
C ILE A 215 15.89 -15.66 -3.01
N ARG A 216 14.76 -15.42 -3.65
CA ARG A 216 13.89 -16.49 -4.17
C ARG A 216 14.57 -17.31 -5.28
N LYS A 217 15.37 -16.67 -6.14
CA LYS A 217 16.11 -17.35 -7.22
C LYS A 217 17.29 -18.16 -6.71
N ASN A 218 17.95 -17.70 -5.65
CA ASN A 218 19.21 -18.30 -5.17
C ASN A 218 19.06 -19.09 -3.86
N SER A 219 17.83 -19.18 -3.29
CA SER A 219 17.57 -19.92 -2.06
C SER A 219 16.15 -20.46 -2.01
N LYS A 220 15.84 -21.24 -0.97
CA LYS A 220 14.47 -21.68 -0.66
C LYS A 220 13.70 -20.66 0.21
N LYS A 221 14.29 -19.49 0.51
CA LYS A 221 13.69 -18.46 1.34
C LYS A 221 12.84 -17.52 0.50
N LYS A 222 11.87 -16.87 1.12
CA LYS A 222 11.01 -15.86 0.49
C LYS A 222 11.70 -14.49 0.42
N TYR A 223 12.46 -14.14 1.46
CA TYR A 223 13.18 -12.87 1.64
C TYR A 223 14.37 -13.05 2.59
N ASP A 224 15.23 -12.05 2.70
CA ASP A 224 16.36 -12.03 3.65
C ASP A 224 15.90 -11.55 5.03
N LYS A 225 15.53 -12.49 5.88
CA LYS A 225 15.06 -12.19 7.23
C LYS A 225 16.16 -11.48 8.04
N ASP A 226 15.84 -10.30 8.57
CA ASP A 226 16.74 -9.46 9.39
C ASP A 226 18.06 -9.08 8.68
N GLY A 227 18.10 -9.17 7.34
CA GLY A 227 19.29 -8.89 6.55
C GLY A 227 20.47 -9.83 6.81
N LEU A 228 20.21 -11.06 7.28
CA LEU A 228 21.28 -11.98 7.72
C LEU A 228 22.16 -12.46 6.56
N ILE A 229 21.59 -12.64 5.37
CA ILE A 229 22.37 -13.04 4.19
C ILE A 229 23.21 -11.84 3.74
N ALA A 230 22.64 -10.67 3.61
CA ALA A 230 23.36 -9.45 3.26
C ALA A 230 24.50 -9.16 4.25
N LYS A 231 24.26 -9.36 5.55
CA LYS A 231 25.29 -9.20 6.60
C LYS A 231 26.47 -10.16 6.49
N SER A 232 26.28 -11.34 5.91
CA SER A 232 27.32 -12.35 5.74
C SER A 232 28.17 -12.14 4.49
N GLY A 233 27.75 -11.26 3.59
CA GLY A 233 28.41 -10.97 2.32
C GLY A 233 29.34 -9.76 2.37
N THR A 234 30.02 -9.52 1.25
CA THR A 234 30.80 -8.30 1.00
C THR A 234 30.27 -7.61 -0.24
N ILE A 235 30.36 -6.28 -0.26
CA ILE A 235 29.90 -5.48 -1.41
C ILE A 235 30.90 -5.65 -2.57
N ASP A 236 30.44 -6.16 -3.70
CA ASP A 236 31.17 -6.07 -4.96
C ASP A 236 30.97 -4.67 -5.57
N LYS A 237 32.03 -3.86 -5.53
CA LYS A 237 31.99 -2.46 -6.00
C LYS A 237 31.76 -2.35 -7.50
N LEU A 238 32.22 -3.32 -8.30
CA LEU A 238 32.03 -3.28 -9.75
C LEU A 238 30.56 -3.49 -10.08
N VAL A 239 29.95 -4.52 -9.50
CA VAL A 239 28.51 -4.81 -9.68
C VAL A 239 27.65 -3.64 -9.18
N LEU A 240 28.00 -3.06 -8.04
CA LEU A 240 27.27 -1.91 -7.48
C LEU A 240 27.32 -0.70 -8.43
N ASN A 241 28.51 -0.35 -8.93
CA ASN A 241 28.68 0.80 -9.82
C ASN A 241 27.91 0.60 -11.14
N GLN A 242 28.00 -0.56 -11.75
CA GLN A 242 27.22 -0.88 -12.97
C GLN A 242 25.72 -0.81 -12.73
N ALA A 243 25.23 -1.29 -11.58
CA ALA A 243 23.82 -1.21 -11.24
C ALA A 243 23.34 0.25 -11.06
N LEU A 244 24.16 1.08 -10.43
CA LEU A 244 23.87 2.51 -10.25
C LEU A 244 23.85 3.27 -11.58
N GLU A 245 24.87 3.06 -12.43
CA GLU A 245 24.95 3.67 -13.77
C GLU A 245 23.72 3.32 -14.61
N ASN A 246 23.37 2.03 -14.69
CA ASN A 246 22.19 1.57 -15.42
C ASN A 246 20.89 2.15 -14.87
N PHE A 247 20.79 2.35 -13.55
CA PHE A 247 19.63 2.93 -12.93
C PHE A 247 19.50 4.42 -13.26
N GLU A 248 20.59 5.20 -13.17
CA GLU A 248 20.63 6.62 -13.47
C GLU A 248 20.29 6.93 -14.92
N GLU A 249 20.81 6.14 -15.88
CA GLU A 249 20.54 6.28 -17.32
C GLU A 249 19.08 6.01 -17.69
N ASN A 250 18.41 5.08 -17.01
CA ASN A 250 17.06 4.62 -17.34
C ASN A 250 15.96 5.23 -16.46
N SER A 251 16.32 5.99 -15.42
CA SER A 251 15.35 6.50 -14.47
C SER A 251 14.65 7.77 -14.95
N ASN A 252 13.40 7.61 -15.38
CA ASN A 252 12.49 8.72 -15.67
C ASN A 252 11.55 8.89 -14.47
N TYR A 253 12.01 9.61 -13.43
CA TYR A 253 11.36 9.75 -12.10
C TYR A 253 10.00 10.47 -12.11
N LYS A 254 9.40 10.72 -13.27
CA LYS A 254 8.13 11.45 -13.38
C LYS A 254 6.89 10.56 -13.35
N THR A 255 7.05 9.26 -13.41
CA THR A 255 5.94 8.30 -13.44
C THR A 255 6.09 7.26 -12.34
N SER A 256 4.96 6.73 -11.86
CA SER A 256 4.96 5.60 -10.91
C SER A 256 5.66 4.38 -11.51
N LEU A 257 6.59 3.79 -10.76
CA LEU A 257 7.32 2.59 -11.18
C LEU A 257 6.45 1.35 -10.99
N ASP A 258 6.51 0.42 -11.95
CA ASP A 258 5.80 -0.88 -11.86
C ASP A 258 6.79 -2.00 -11.55
N VAL A 259 6.41 -2.90 -10.64
CA VAL A 259 7.17 -4.11 -10.27
C VAL A 259 6.75 -5.25 -11.21
N ARG A 260 7.06 -5.13 -12.51
CA ARG A 260 6.84 -6.24 -13.45
C ARG A 260 8.14 -6.85 -13.89
#